data_d625616fc46e1e2e8c909062f4514085
#
_entry.id   d625616fc46e1e2e8c909062f4514085
#
_cell.length_a   1.000
_cell.length_b   1.000
_cell.length_c   1.000
_cell.angle_alpha   90.00
_cell.angle_beta   90.00
_cell.angle_gamma   90.00
#
_symmetry.space_group_name_H-M   'P 1'
#
loop_
_entity.id
_entity.type
_entity.pdbx_description
1 polymer ?
#
loop_
_entity_poly.entity_id
_entity_poly.type
_entity_poly.pdbx_seq_one_letter_code
_entity_poly.pdbx_strand_id
1 'polypeptide(L)'
;EILIGLVGSEMCIRDSTAAVFVSFDKKPTKEQMLEAWANFRGPAQELDLPSAPKQFLHYFEENDRPQPKLDRNTEHGMAVCIGRLREDTLFDYKFACMSHNTLRGAAGGAVLLAELLAAKGYFD
;
A
#
# COMPACT_ATOMS: atom_id res chain seq x y z
N GLU A 1 5.85 -1.46 16.32
CA GLU A 1 6.68 -2.45 15.63
C GLU A 1 5.84 -3.71 15.35
N ILE A 2 6.03 -4.35 14.19
CA ILE A 2 5.33 -5.59 13.81
C ILE A 2 6.22 -6.76 14.21
N LEU A 3 5.73 -7.63 15.10
CA LEU A 3 6.47 -8.80 15.58
C LEU A 3 6.37 -9.98 14.63
N ILE A 4 5.18 -10.29 14.16
CA ILE A 4 4.89 -11.44 13.30
C ILE A 4 3.89 -11.02 12.24
N GLY A 5 4.19 -11.36 10.99
CA GLY A 5 3.28 -11.18 9.87
C GLY A 5 3.27 -12.38 8.95
N LEU A 6 2.10 -12.77 8.49
CA LEU A 6 1.91 -13.74 7.41
C LEU A 6 1.27 -13.03 6.22
N VAL A 7 1.85 -13.25 5.04
CA VAL A 7 1.32 -12.73 3.79
C VAL A 7 1.17 -13.86 2.80
N GLY A 8 -0.07 -14.13 2.38
CA GLY A 8 -0.36 -14.94 1.22
C GLY A 8 -0.64 -14.02 0.04
N SER A 9 0.01 -14.21 -1.09
CA SER A 9 -0.16 -13.37 -2.27
C SER A 9 -0.57 -14.16 -3.50
N GLU A 10 -1.47 -13.57 -4.30
CA GLU A 10 -1.78 -14.02 -5.65
C GLU A 10 -1.30 -12.96 -6.64
N MET A 11 -0.52 -13.41 -7.64
CA MET A 11 -0.11 -12.56 -8.77
C MET A 11 -1.00 -12.84 -9.97
N CYS A 12 -1.75 -11.82 -10.39
CA CYS A 12 -2.45 -11.81 -11.66
C CYS A 12 -1.66 -11.02 -12.71
N ILE A 13 -2.12 -11.04 -13.98
CA ILE A 13 -1.41 -10.38 -15.09
C ILE A 13 -1.23 -8.86 -14.85
N ARG A 14 -2.13 -8.22 -14.11
CA ARG A 14 -2.16 -6.75 -13.94
C ARG A 14 -2.24 -6.27 -12.50
N ASP A 15 -2.27 -7.17 -11.52
CA ASP A 15 -2.34 -6.82 -10.09
C ASP A 15 -1.65 -7.86 -9.23
N SER A 16 -1.29 -7.43 -8.03
CA SER A 16 -0.83 -8.31 -6.96
C SER A 16 -1.70 -8.05 -5.74
N THR A 17 -2.38 -9.09 -5.29
CA THR A 17 -3.25 -9.05 -4.10
C THR A 17 -2.61 -9.87 -2.99
N ALA A 18 -2.61 -9.33 -1.78
CA ALA A 18 -2.08 -10.01 -0.60
C ALA A 18 -3.12 -10.05 0.52
N ALA A 19 -3.22 -11.19 1.17
CA ALA A 19 -3.89 -11.34 2.45
C ALA A 19 -2.82 -11.20 3.56
N VAL A 20 -3.00 -10.23 4.42
CA VAL A 20 -2.01 -9.86 5.46
C VAL A 20 -2.59 -10.17 6.83
N PHE A 21 -1.81 -10.84 7.66
CA PHE A 21 -2.09 -11.13 9.06
C PHE A 21 -0.94 -10.56 9.89
N VAL A 22 -1.26 -9.73 10.88
CA VAL A 22 -0.22 -9.02 11.65
C VAL A 22 -0.47 -9.09 13.14
N SER A 23 0.62 -9.17 13.90
CA SER A 23 0.66 -8.93 15.34
C SER A 23 1.63 -7.80 15.66
N PHE A 24 1.34 -7.06 16.71
CA PHE A 24 2.11 -5.90 17.15
C PHE A 24 2.63 -6.13 18.59
N ASP A 25 3.76 -5.52 18.93
CA ASP A 25 4.24 -5.46 20.31
C ASP A 25 3.19 -4.85 21.26
N LYS A 26 2.52 -3.82 20.75
CA LYS A 26 1.38 -3.18 21.40
C LYS A 26 0.28 -3.06 20.37
N LYS A 27 -0.81 -3.80 20.57
CA LYS A 27 -1.96 -3.81 19.67
C LYS A 27 -2.53 -2.40 19.51
N PRO A 28 -2.51 -1.81 18.30
CA PRO A 28 -3.19 -0.55 18.04
C PRO A 28 -4.70 -0.76 17.98
N THR A 29 -5.50 0.29 18.08
CA THR A 29 -6.91 0.23 17.71
C THR A 29 -7.06 0.25 16.19
N LYS A 30 -8.23 -0.17 15.71
CA LYS A 30 -8.55 -0.12 14.27
C LYS A 30 -8.47 1.32 13.75
N GLU A 31 -8.99 2.27 14.52
CA GLU A 31 -8.98 3.70 14.20
C GLU A 31 -7.55 4.24 14.05
N GLN A 32 -6.65 3.85 14.95
CA GLN A 32 -5.24 4.22 14.88
C GLN A 32 -4.56 3.67 13.61
N MET A 33 -4.91 2.46 13.19
CA MET A 33 -4.38 1.90 11.94
C MET A 33 -4.90 2.66 10.72
N LEU A 34 -6.20 2.96 10.68
CA LEU A 34 -6.82 3.71 9.58
C LEU A 34 -6.24 5.13 9.49
N GLU A 35 -6.08 5.80 10.63
CA GLU A 35 -5.46 7.13 10.70
C GLU A 35 -3.99 7.09 10.21
N ALA A 36 -3.23 6.10 10.63
CA ALA A 36 -1.84 5.93 10.19
C ALA A 36 -1.75 5.71 8.67
N TRP A 37 -2.64 4.93 8.08
CA TRP A 37 -2.68 4.73 6.63
C TRP A 37 -3.12 5.99 5.88
N ALA A 38 -4.13 6.70 6.38
CA ALA A 38 -4.62 7.93 5.75
C ALA A 38 -3.57 9.05 5.76
N ASN A 39 -2.77 9.12 6.83
CA ASN A 39 -1.74 10.15 7.01
C ASN A 39 -0.35 9.73 6.53
N PHE A 40 -0.21 8.51 6.01
CA PHE A 40 1.09 8.03 5.56
C PHE A 40 1.61 8.86 4.38
N ARG A 41 2.80 9.40 4.55
CA ARG A 41 3.55 10.11 3.51
C ARG A 41 4.98 9.59 3.50
N GLY A 42 5.45 9.20 2.33
CA GLY A 42 6.84 8.84 2.12
C GLY A 42 7.63 9.98 1.46
N PRO A 43 8.94 9.84 1.29
CA PRO A 43 9.79 10.85 0.66
C PRO A 43 9.30 11.31 -0.72
N ALA A 44 8.66 10.42 -1.46
CA ALA A 44 8.12 10.76 -2.78
C ALA A 44 6.96 11.76 -2.71
N GLN A 45 6.07 11.63 -1.72
CA GLN A 45 4.97 12.56 -1.47
C GLN A 45 5.47 13.87 -0.83
N GLU A 46 6.46 13.78 0.05
CA GLU A 46 7.06 14.96 0.70
C GLU A 46 7.77 15.87 -0.30
N LEU A 47 8.41 15.29 -1.30
CA LEU A 47 9.09 16.01 -2.39
C LEU A 47 8.19 16.35 -3.57
N ASP A 48 6.91 15.98 -3.51
CA ASP A 48 5.91 16.19 -4.58
C ASP A 48 6.42 15.75 -5.96
N LEU A 49 7.01 14.53 -6.00
CA LEU A 49 7.61 14.01 -7.23
C LEU A 49 6.55 13.77 -8.31
N PRO A 50 6.85 13.99 -9.59
CA PRO A 50 5.88 13.94 -10.70
C PRO A 50 5.11 12.62 -10.81
N SER A 51 5.77 11.48 -10.58
CA SER A 51 5.14 10.15 -10.63
C SER A 51 4.61 9.66 -9.29
N ALA A 52 4.74 10.47 -8.22
CA ALA A 52 4.24 10.08 -6.90
C ALA A 52 2.71 10.16 -6.84
N PRO A 53 2.03 9.14 -6.27
CA PRO A 53 0.61 9.27 -5.95
C PRO A 53 0.45 10.35 -4.86
N LYS A 54 -0.60 11.14 -4.93
CA LYS A 54 -0.91 12.15 -3.91
C LYS A 54 -1.17 11.52 -2.56
N GLN A 55 -1.91 10.42 -2.56
CA GLN A 55 -2.13 9.55 -1.42
C GLN A 55 -1.63 8.14 -1.76
N PHE A 56 -0.67 7.63 -0.99
CA PHE A 56 -0.06 6.34 -1.30
C PHE A 56 -0.91 5.15 -0.87
N LEU A 57 -1.53 5.21 0.32
CA LEU A 57 -2.35 4.16 0.89
C LEU A 57 -3.83 4.59 0.84
N HIS A 58 -4.67 3.79 0.18
CA HIS A 58 -6.12 4.00 0.11
C HIS A 58 -6.83 2.88 0.83
N TYR A 59 -7.62 3.21 1.85
CA TYR A 59 -8.48 2.26 2.54
C TYR A 59 -9.91 2.35 2.02
N PHE A 60 -10.50 1.20 1.72
CA PHE A 60 -11.89 1.05 1.31
C PHE A 60 -12.69 0.39 2.43
N GLU A 61 -13.81 0.98 2.80
CA GLU A 61 -14.69 0.47 3.85
C GLU A 61 -15.62 -0.64 3.36
N GLU A 62 -15.87 -0.71 2.05
CA GLU A 62 -16.74 -1.70 1.44
C GLU A 62 -16.16 -3.11 1.63
N ASN A 63 -17.01 -4.05 2.00
CA ASN A 63 -16.61 -5.43 2.32
C ASN A 63 -16.08 -6.23 1.13
N ASP A 64 -16.36 -5.79 -0.08
CA ASP A 64 -15.93 -6.41 -1.33
C ASP A 64 -14.72 -5.74 -1.99
N ARG A 65 -14.10 -4.76 -1.31
CA ARG A 65 -12.92 -4.03 -1.78
C ARG A 65 -11.66 -4.36 -0.96
N PRO A 66 -10.44 -4.30 -1.54
CA PRO A 66 -10.14 -3.89 -2.92
C PRO A 66 -10.46 -4.98 -3.95
N GLN A 67 -10.82 -4.53 -5.16
CA GLN A 67 -11.04 -5.40 -6.32
C GLN A 67 -10.13 -4.99 -7.48
N PRO A 68 -9.41 -5.93 -8.14
CA PRO A 68 -8.48 -5.61 -9.23
C PRO A 68 -9.11 -4.79 -10.35
N LYS A 69 -10.33 -5.14 -10.74
CA LYS A 69 -11.02 -4.47 -11.84
C LYS A 69 -11.37 -3.02 -11.54
N LEU A 70 -11.68 -2.70 -10.29
CA LEU A 70 -12.13 -1.38 -9.85
C LEU A 70 -10.97 -0.51 -9.36
N ASP A 71 -10.02 -1.10 -8.63
CA ASP A 71 -9.09 -0.35 -7.77
C ASP A 71 -7.64 -0.32 -8.25
N ARG A 72 -7.24 -1.23 -9.15
CA ARG A 72 -5.84 -1.30 -9.59
C ARG A 72 -5.30 -0.01 -10.20
N ASN A 73 -6.17 0.83 -10.78
CA ASN A 73 -5.79 2.09 -11.41
C ASN A 73 -5.88 3.31 -10.48
N THR A 74 -6.14 3.11 -9.19
CA THR A 74 -6.16 4.19 -8.19
C THR A 74 -4.84 4.94 -8.22
N GLU A 75 -4.89 6.29 -8.22
CA GLU A 75 -3.72 7.15 -8.39
C GLU A 75 -2.87 6.75 -9.61
N HIS A 76 -3.52 6.54 -10.76
CA HIS A 76 -2.87 6.09 -12.00
C HIS A 76 -2.10 4.75 -11.85
N GLY A 77 -2.55 3.88 -10.94
CA GLY A 77 -1.91 2.60 -10.65
C GLY A 77 -0.70 2.68 -9.72
N MET A 78 -0.47 3.84 -9.10
CA MET A 78 0.67 4.04 -8.19
C MET A 78 0.32 3.92 -6.71
N ALA A 79 -0.97 3.84 -6.36
CA ALA A 79 -1.42 3.60 -4.99
C ALA A 79 -1.37 2.12 -4.58
N VAL A 80 -1.39 1.90 -3.27
CA VAL A 80 -1.71 0.61 -2.66
C VAL A 80 -3.10 0.71 -2.05
N CYS A 81 -3.98 -0.18 -2.49
CA CYS A 81 -5.37 -0.28 -2.05
C CYS A 81 -5.48 -1.28 -0.91
N ILE A 82 -6.09 -0.88 0.19
CA ILE A 82 -6.27 -1.68 1.39
C ILE A 82 -7.75 -1.78 1.71
N GLY A 83 -8.19 -2.92 2.22
CA GLY A 83 -9.56 -3.08 2.67
C GLY A 83 -9.73 -4.28 3.58
N ARG A 84 -10.94 -4.45 4.09
CA ARG A 84 -11.32 -5.58 4.94
C ARG A 84 -10.50 -5.70 6.22
N LEU A 85 -10.10 -4.57 6.82
CA LEU A 85 -9.44 -4.57 8.12
C LEU A 85 -10.39 -5.10 9.19
N ARG A 86 -9.99 -6.17 9.85
CA ARG A 86 -10.75 -6.83 10.90
C ARG A 86 -9.83 -7.54 11.88
N GLU A 87 -10.32 -7.78 13.08
CA GLU A 87 -9.63 -8.60 14.06
C GLU A 87 -9.45 -10.04 13.57
N ASP A 88 -8.39 -10.67 14.00
CA ASP A 88 -8.10 -12.08 13.75
C ASP A 88 -8.07 -12.88 15.05
N THR A 89 -8.22 -14.20 14.93
CA THR A 89 -8.26 -15.10 16.10
C THR A 89 -6.86 -15.55 16.55
N LEU A 90 -5.89 -15.53 15.66
CA LEU A 90 -4.51 -15.93 15.93
C LEU A 90 -3.54 -14.74 15.96
N PHE A 91 -3.82 -13.73 15.14
CA PHE A 91 -3.07 -12.48 15.05
C PHE A 91 -3.93 -11.32 15.56
N ASP A 92 -3.35 -10.13 15.68
CA ASP A 92 -4.13 -8.97 16.11
C ASP A 92 -5.13 -8.52 15.06
N TYR A 93 -4.67 -8.43 13.81
CA TYR A 93 -5.48 -8.00 12.68
C TYR A 93 -5.19 -8.77 11.41
N LYS A 94 -6.17 -8.76 10.51
CA LYS A 94 -6.03 -9.20 9.13
C LYS A 94 -6.69 -8.21 8.19
N PHE A 95 -6.12 -8.07 6.99
CA PHE A 95 -6.65 -7.21 5.94
C PHE A 95 -6.18 -7.71 4.57
N ALA A 96 -6.79 -7.18 3.51
CA ALA A 96 -6.34 -7.40 2.15
C ALA A 96 -5.68 -6.12 1.61
N CYS A 97 -4.61 -6.28 0.85
CA CYS A 97 -4.03 -5.16 0.10
C CYS A 97 -3.75 -5.57 -1.34
N MET A 98 -3.74 -4.59 -2.22
CA MET A 98 -3.56 -4.79 -3.65
C MET A 98 -2.80 -3.62 -4.25
N SER A 99 -1.96 -3.90 -5.24
CA SER A 99 -1.31 -2.88 -6.06
C SER A 99 -1.23 -3.31 -7.52
N HIS A 100 -1.05 -2.33 -8.40
CA HIS A 100 -0.81 -2.59 -9.82
C HIS A 100 0.61 -3.10 -10.03
N ASN A 101 0.78 -4.36 -10.49
CA ASN A 101 2.07 -5.02 -10.55
C ASN A 101 3.00 -4.46 -11.65
N THR A 102 2.48 -3.98 -12.77
CA THR A 102 3.29 -3.44 -13.88
C THR A 102 3.55 -1.93 -13.74
N LEU A 103 2.69 -1.18 -13.07
CA LEU A 103 2.91 0.23 -12.76
C LEU A 103 3.63 0.39 -11.43
N ARG A 104 2.94 0.28 -10.31
CA ARG A 104 3.56 0.44 -8.99
C ARG A 104 4.71 -0.54 -8.76
N GLY A 105 4.50 -1.81 -9.10
CA GLY A 105 5.47 -2.89 -8.85
C GLY A 105 6.60 -2.99 -9.86
N ALA A 106 6.56 -2.25 -10.97
CA ALA A 106 7.59 -2.33 -12.00
C ALA A 106 7.91 -0.94 -12.60
N ALA A 107 7.43 -0.63 -13.80
CA ALA A 107 7.86 0.54 -14.57
C ALA A 107 7.62 1.87 -13.82
N GLY A 108 6.44 2.09 -13.28
CA GLY A 108 6.11 3.31 -12.53
C GLY A 108 6.93 3.46 -11.26
N GLY A 109 7.18 2.35 -10.55
CA GLY A 109 8.05 2.33 -9.37
C GLY A 109 9.51 2.66 -9.72
N ALA A 110 10.01 2.16 -10.85
CA ALA A 110 11.38 2.47 -11.32
C ALA A 110 11.53 3.95 -11.70
N VAL A 111 10.54 4.52 -12.40
CA VAL A 111 10.52 5.95 -12.74
C VAL A 111 10.50 6.79 -11.47
N LEU A 112 9.62 6.50 -10.53
CA LEU A 112 9.53 7.23 -9.28
C LEU A 112 10.82 7.14 -8.45
N LEU A 113 11.50 5.99 -8.48
CA LEU A 113 12.82 5.86 -7.83
C LEU A 113 13.88 6.74 -8.51
N ALA A 114 13.91 6.80 -9.84
CA ALA A 114 14.82 7.69 -10.57
C ALA A 114 14.55 9.16 -10.26
N GLU A 115 13.29 9.59 -10.22
CA GLU A 115 12.89 10.94 -9.79
C GLU A 115 13.38 11.25 -8.36
N LEU A 116 13.21 10.29 -7.42
CA LEU A 116 13.68 10.45 -6.05
C LEU A 116 15.21 10.61 -5.97
N LEU A 117 15.95 9.80 -6.72
CA LEU A 117 17.41 9.87 -6.76
C LEU A 117 17.87 11.20 -7.37
N ALA A 118 17.22 11.66 -8.45
CA ALA A 118 17.50 12.98 -9.04
C ALA A 118 17.25 14.11 -8.03
N ALA A 119 16.09 14.09 -7.37
CA ALA A 119 15.75 15.09 -6.35
C ALA A 119 16.70 15.11 -5.14
N LYS A 120 17.40 14.00 -4.88
CA LYS A 120 18.42 13.88 -3.83
C LYS A 120 19.86 14.16 -4.34
N GLY A 121 20.05 14.57 -5.58
CA GLY A 121 21.35 14.91 -6.15
C GLY A 121 22.26 13.72 -6.45
N TYR A 122 21.71 12.53 -6.67
CA TYR A 122 22.53 11.34 -6.98
C TYR A 122 23.09 11.34 -8.41
N PHE A 123 22.61 12.24 -9.27
CA PHE A 123 23.05 12.35 -10.68
C PHE A 123 23.81 13.64 -10.98
N ASP A 124 24.12 14.42 -9.95
CA ASP A 124 24.89 15.69 -10.06
C ASP A 124 26.40 15.45 -9.95
#